data_ff1902c36cbd2a891804cc23b8b39065
#
_entry.id   ff1902c36cbd2a891804cc23b8b39065
#
_cell.length_a   1.000
_cell.length_b   1.000
_cell.length_c   1.000
_cell.angle_alpha   90.00
_cell.angle_beta   90.00
_cell.angle_gamma   90.00
#
_symmetry.space_group_name_H-M   'P 1'
#
loop_
_entity.id
_entity.type
_entity.pdbx_description
1 polymer ?
#
loop_
_entity_poly.entity_id
_entity_poly.type
_entity_poly.pdbx_seq_one_letter_code
_entity_poly.pdbx_strand_id
1 'polypeptide(L)'
;MRFLILLLVILSQVPVFAQKIRIQGIAPTYTGKTLEILRIDDYLSDKHSVITSSTVQEDSTFAVTFYSEDIEKVIITSENNWGFLYIQPGGNYEITFPDRNPYDPVTPSGNQVELLFLNLDSTDINYKILSYQRWLDYFIGSTYHLRNDKTAASFTAQLDTFKMNVQAYYDQDSSENSYFLKTYIRYSIAGLDNINTIAERNRFEKYDFYLSKYPVSYQNDLYMDYFTSFYEKTIPRLSNEVNEKFYNGVLRSSPSVIFNELGAEYTLKNPRIRELAMIQALSEAYYSKEYPKTNIETILDSLSKNSLFQEHEKIARNILARITDLVPGSKAPSFVVSSELDQTKTLMDFQGKHLYLHFLDPNSKENIKELEIISDLNKAYGEYVQIVTIYKDQGKYSKATQKILDEIEWTSFSLEPDHSIFKNYQVAKFSHYVLIDAAGYIVSSPAPSPTPDGEYDTIDRTFYYLKQAVDQQKNSGNQGVYDRNH
;
A
#
# COMPACT_ATOMS: atom_id res chain seq x y z
N MET A 1 -47.15 -25.33 -41.97
CA MET A 1 -47.20 -24.27 -40.96
C MET A 1 -46.49 -24.75 -39.71
N ARG A 2 -45.19 -24.43 -39.56
CA ARG A 2 -44.41 -24.79 -38.39
C ARG A 2 -44.27 -23.51 -37.53
N PHE A 3 -44.90 -23.50 -36.35
CA PHE A 3 -44.73 -22.43 -35.38
C PHE A 3 -43.36 -22.59 -34.71
N LEU A 4 -42.50 -21.65 -34.90
CA LEU A 4 -41.21 -21.49 -34.22
C LEU A 4 -41.51 -20.74 -32.90
N ILE A 5 -41.50 -21.47 -31.77
CA ILE A 5 -41.60 -20.84 -30.45
C ILE A 5 -40.19 -20.37 -30.08
N LEU A 6 -40.01 -19.06 -30.21
CA LEU A 6 -38.79 -18.39 -29.73
C LEU A 6 -38.92 -18.25 -28.18
N LEU A 7 -38.23 -19.12 -27.46
CA LEU A 7 -38.15 -19.01 -25.98
C LEU A 7 -37.18 -17.87 -25.65
N LEU A 8 -37.72 -16.69 -25.35
CA LEU A 8 -36.97 -15.55 -24.86
C LEU A 8 -36.59 -15.83 -23.40
N VAL A 9 -35.38 -16.33 -23.16
CA VAL A 9 -34.82 -16.41 -21.82
C VAL A 9 -34.42 -14.98 -21.41
N ILE A 10 -35.33 -14.31 -20.74
CA ILE A 10 -35.02 -13.07 -20.03
C ILE A 10 -34.19 -13.50 -18.80
N LEU A 11 -32.86 -13.40 -18.90
CA LEU A 11 -31.97 -13.37 -17.77
C LEU A 11 -32.38 -12.13 -16.95
N SER A 12 -33.25 -12.32 -15.97
CA SER A 12 -33.51 -11.33 -14.94
C SER A 12 -32.20 -11.18 -14.15
N GLN A 13 -31.41 -10.18 -14.54
CA GLN A 13 -30.39 -9.66 -13.64
C GLN A 13 -31.17 -9.10 -12.45
N VAL A 14 -31.17 -9.83 -11.35
CA VAL A 14 -31.66 -9.30 -10.08
C VAL A 14 -30.70 -8.14 -9.77
N PRO A 15 -31.16 -6.89 -9.70
CA PRO A 15 -30.29 -5.81 -9.31
C PRO A 15 -29.79 -6.11 -7.91
N VAL A 16 -28.48 -6.24 -7.76
CA VAL A 16 -27.86 -6.32 -6.44
C VAL A 16 -28.02 -4.93 -5.85
N PHE A 17 -28.91 -4.80 -4.88
CA PHE A 17 -29.08 -3.54 -4.16
C PHE A 17 -28.06 -3.51 -3.02
N ALA A 18 -27.33 -2.43 -2.94
CA ALA A 18 -26.47 -2.15 -1.80
C ALA A 18 -27.29 -2.25 -0.50
N GLN A 19 -26.84 -3.11 0.40
CA GLN A 19 -27.49 -3.34 1.69
C GLN A 19 -26.84 -2.50 2.78
N LYS A 20 -27.65 -2.17 3.77
CA LYS A 20 -27.23 -1.33 4.89
C LYS A 20 -26.29 -2.10 5.82
N ILE A 21 -25.11 -1.55 6.03
CA ILE A 21 -24.11 -2.00 7.01
C ILE A 21 -24.22 -1.11 8.25
N ARG A 22 -24.13 -1.71 9.43
CA ARG A 22 -24.00 -0.99 10.69
C ARG A 22 -22.79 -1.50 11.45
N ILE A 23 -21.93 -0.58 11.88
CA ILE A 23 -20.83 -0.85 12.79
C ILE A 23 -21.02 0.04 14.00
N GLN A 24 -21.09 -0.55 15.19
CA GLN A 24 -21.21 0.15 16.46
C GLN A 24 -20.32 -0.51 17.50
N GLY A 25 -20.03 0.22 18.58
CA GLY A 25 -19.22 -0.36 19.64
C GLY A 25 -18.66 0.67 20.59
N ILE A 26 -17.58 0.27 21.25
CA ILE A 26 -16.87 1.09 22.23
C ILE A 26 -15.42 1.29 21.82
N ALA A 27 -14.90 2.49 22.06
CA ALA A 27 -13.52 2.89 21.83
C ALA A 27 -13.05 3.79 22.99
N PRO A 28 -12.79 3.25 24.20
CA PRO A 28 -12.62 4.04 25.43
C PRO A 28 -11.46 5.04 25.36
N THR A 29 -10.34 4.66 24.75
CA THR A 29 -9.13 5.50 24.63
C THR A 29 -9.33 6.67 23.66
N TYR A 30 -10.35 6.58 22.80
CA TYR A 30 -10.59 7.54 21.72
C TYR A 30 -11.78 8.47 21.98
N THR A 31 -12.25 8.59 23.22
CA THR A 31 -13.34 9.49 23.57
C THR A 31 -13.07 10.92 23.10
N GLY A 32 -14.00 11.49 22.35
CA GLY A 32 -13.89 12.81 21.71
C GLY A 32 -13.07 12.83 20.41
N LYS A 33 -12.45 11.71 20.00
CA LYS A 33 -11.70 11.60 18.75
C LYS A 33 -12.60 11.13 17.61
N THR A 34 -12.15 11.38 16.39
CA THR A 34 -12.84 10.87 15.18
C THR A 34 -12.37 9.47 14.85
N LEU A 35 -13.33 8.59 14.62
CA LEU A 35 -13.11 7.26 14.10
C LEU A 35 -13.61 7.24 12.64
N GLU A 36 -12.76 6.80 11.72
CA GLU A 36 -13.06 6.73 10.29
C GLU A 36 -13.14 5.29 9.83
N ILE A 37 -14.05 5.03 8.89
CA ILE A 37 -14.13 3.76 8.15
C ILE A 37 -13.61 4.00 6.75
N LEU A 38 -12.58 3.27 6.37
CA LEU A 38 -11.93 3.37 5.08
C LEU A 38 -12.24 2.12 4.23
N ARG A 39 -12.49 2.34 2.96
CA ARG A 39 -12.54 1.31 1.92
C ARG A 39 -11.17 1.19 1.28
N ILE A 40 -10.73 -0.02 0.99
CA ILE A 40 -9.61 -0.28 0.09
C ILE A 40 -10.14 -0.18 -1.34
N ASP A 41 -9.83 0.91 -2.01
CA ASP A 41 -10.33 1.19 -3.36
C ASP A 41 -9.85 0.15 -4.37
N ASP A 42 -8.60 -0.25 -4.29
CA ASP A 42 -8.01 -1.40 -4.95
C ASP A 42 -6.67 -1.78 -4.27
N TYR A 43 -6.34 -3.07 -4.32
CA TYR A 43 -5.14 -3.62 -3.70
C TYR A 43 -3.85 -3.40 -4.51
N LEU A 44 -3.95 -3.00 -5.79
CA LEU A 44 -2.78 -2.77 -6.63
C LEU A 44 -2.19 -1.37 -6.41
N SER A 45 -3.04 -0.34 -6.32
CA SER A 45 -2.63 1.02 -5.97
C SER A 45 -2.53 1.21 -4.46
N ASP A 46 -3.19 0.34 -3.68
CA ASP A 46 -3.35 0.43 -2.24
C ASP A 46 -3.96 1.78 -1.81
N LYS A 47 -4.87 2.29 -2.62
CA LYS A 47 -5.59 3.52 -2.35
C LYS A 47 -6.75 3.25 -1.42
N HIS A 48 -6.88 4.12 -0.42
CA HIS A 48 -7.98 4.08 0.53
C HIS A 48 -8.85 5.33 0.38
N SER A 49 -10.15 5.16 0.59
CA SER A 49 -11.12 6.27 0.63
C SER A 49 -11.99 6.17 1.87
N VAL A 50 -12.29 7.34 2.48
CA VAL A 50 -13.19 7.42 3.63
C VAL A 50 -14.62 7.11 3.18
N ILE A 51 -15.24 6.07 3.77
CA ILE A 51 -16.66 5.76 3.55
C ILE A 51 -17.53 6.65 4.45
N THR A 52 -17.18 6.72 5.74
CA THR A 52 -17.91 7.44 6.76
C THR A 52 -17.03 7.64 8.00
N SER A 53 -17.45 8.54 8.88
CA SER A 53 -16.78 8.79 10.14
C SER A 53 -17.78 9.03 11.26
N SER A 54 -17.33 8.87 12.51
CA SER A 54 -18.11 9.19 13.71
C SER A 54 -17.17 9.69 14.82
N THR A 55 -17.61 10.65 15.59
CA THR A 55 -16.91 11.02 16.83
C THR A 55 -17.30 10.05 17.94
N VAL A 56 -16.31 9.55 18.67
CA VAL A 56 -16.53 8.70 19.85
C VAL A 56 -17.13 9.56 20.95
N GLN A 57 -18.29 9.14 21.47
CA GLN A 57 -19.07 9.89 22.45
C GLN A 57 -18.39 9.89 23.84
N GLU A 58 -18.90 10.73 24.77
CA GLU A 58 -18.41 10.81 26.16
C GLU A 58 -18.50 9.47 26.91
N ASP A 59 -19.47 8.64 26.57
CA ASP A 59 -19.62 7.26 27.10
C ASP A 59 -18.77 6.24 26.37
N SER A 60 -17.82 6.69 25.55
CA SER A 60 -16.93 5.87 24.72
C SER A 60 -17.61 5.10 23.61
N THR A 61 -18.89 5.34 23.32
CA THR A 61 -19.60 4.65 22.24
C THR A 61 -19.40 5.34 20.88
N PHE A 62 -19.54 4.56 19.81
CA PHE A 62 -19.62 5.06 18.45
C PHE A 62 -20.59 4.23 17.62
N ALA A 63 -21.13 4.82 16.56
CA ALA A 63 -21.94 4.10 15.58
C ALA A 63 -21.84 4.76 14.21
N VAL A 64 -21.66 3.94 13.18
CA VAL A 64 -21.66 4.36 11.77
C VAL A 64 -22.59 3.46 10.96
N THR A 65 -23.08 4.02 9.86
CA THR A 65 -23.94 3.30 8.92
C THR A 65 -23.59 3.72 7.50
N PHE A 66 -23.48 2.74 6.60
CA PHE A 66 -23.23 2.94 5.19
C PHE A 66 -23.83 1.77 4.37
N TYR A 67 -23.52 1.69 3.08
CA TYR A 67 -24.08 0.65 2.20
C TYR A 67 -22.95 -0.05 1.45
N SER A 68 -23.08 -1.39 1.28
CA SER A 68 -22.20 -2.18 0.41
C SER A 68 -23.02 -3.23 -0.35
N GLU A 69 -22.54 -3.56 -1.56
CA GLU A 69 -23.09 -4.61 -2.42
C GLU A 69 -22.31 -5.92 -2.27
N ASP A 70 -21.04 -5.83 -1.86
CA ASP A 70 -20.10 -6.94 -1.83
C ASP A 70 -19.54 -7.19 -0.43
N ILE A 71 -18.94 -8.37 -0.28
CA ILE A 71 -18.06 -8.63 0.86
C ILE A 71 -16.72 -7.95 0.59
N GLU A 72 -16.32 -7.05 1.46
CA GLU A 72 -15.07 -6.32 1.36
C GLU A 72 -14.40 -6.14 2.72
N LYS A 73 -13.08 -6.02 2.71
CA LYS A 73 -12.29 -5.64 3.88
C LYS A 73 -12.34 -4.14 4.05
N VAL A 74 -12.74 -3.67 5.24
CA VAL A 74 -12.70 -2.26 5.59
C VAL A 74 -11.75 -2.03 6.75
N ILE A 75 -11.14 -0.86 6.76
CA ILE A 75 -10.22 -0.42 7.82
C ILE A 75 -10.99 0.54 8.71
N ILE A 76 -10.84 0.36 10.02
CA ILE A 76 -11.29 1.32 11.03
C ILE A 76 -10.04 1.98 11.58
N THR A 77 -10.02 3.29 11.59
CA THR A 77 -8.87 4.04 12.09
C THR A 77 -9.28 5.19 12.98
N SER A 78 -8.46 5.47 13.99
CA SER A 78 -8.53 6.67 14.81
C SER A 78 -7.12 7.08 15.20
N GLU A 79 -6.77 8.35 14.94
CA GLU A 79 -5.41 8.86 15.09
C GLU A 79 -4.40 8.03 14.27
N ASN A 80 -3.45 7.37 14.92
CA ASN A 80 -2.47 6.51 14.25
C ASN A 80 -2.81 5.02 14.31
N ASN A 81 -3.83 4.63 15.10
CA ASN A 81 -4.18 3.23 15.27
C ASN A 81 -5.24 2.80 14.26
N TRP A 82 -5.12 1.57 13.78
CA TRP A 82 -6.05 1.01 12.81
C TRP A 82 -6.29 -0.48 13.05
N GLY A 83 -7.51 -0.91 12.76
CA GLY A 83 -7.91 -2.30 12.72
C GLY A 83 -8.71 -2.57 11.46
N PHE A 84 -9.06 -3.82 11.20
CA PHE A 84 -9.87 -4.16 10.05
C PHE A 84 -10.92 -5.21 10.39
N LEU A 85 -11.99 -5.24 9.58
CA LEU A 85 -12.96 -6.32 9.56
C LEU A 85 -13.44 -6.52 8.12
N TYR A 86 -14.06 -7.67 7.88
CA TYR A 86 -14.76 -7.92 6.63
C TYR A 86 -16.23 -7.57 6.84
N ILE A 87 -16.77 -6.74 5.95
CA ILE A 87 -18.21 -6.46 5.93
C ILE A 87 -18.88 -7.33 4.89
N GLN A 88 -20.13 -7.73 5.15
CA GLN A 88 -20.99 -8.40 4.20
C GLN A 88 -22.30 -7.62 4.06
N PRO A 89 -22.98 -7.65 2.90
CA PRO A 89 -24.24 -6.97 2.72
C PRO A 89 -25.24 -7.29 3.85
N GLY A 90 -25.84 -6.24 4.44
CA GLY A 90 -26.77 -6.39 5.57
C GLY A 90 -26.11 -6.62 6.94
N GLY A 91 -24.76 -6.61 7.01
CA GLY A 91 -24.01 -6.89 8.24
C GLY A 91 -24.27 -5.88 9.37
N ASN A 92 -24.31 -6.38 10.60
CA ASN A 92 -24.44 -5.57 11.81
C ASN A 92 -23.38 -6.02 12.82
N TYR A 93 -22.38 -5.17 13.02
CA TYR A 93 -21.19 -5.47 13.80
C TYR A 93 -21.17 -4.67 15.08
N GLU A 94 -20.96 -5.36 16.18
CA GLU A 94 -20.71 -4.75 17.48
C GLU A 94 -19.28 -5.11 17.91
N ILE A 95 -18.44 -4.08 18.05
CA ILE A 95 -17.01 -4.25 18.24
C ILE A 95 -16.46 -3.38 19.37
N THR A 96 -15.33 -3.82 19.92
CA THR A 96 -14.45 -2.95 20.67
C THR A 96 -13.26 -2.56 19.80
N PHE A 97 -12.98 -1.26 19.69
CA PHE A 97 -11.75 -0.73 19.12
C PHE A 97 -10.80 -0.46 20.28
N PRO A 98 -9.85 -1.39 20.55
CA PRO A 98 -8.97 -1.28 21.70
C PRO A 98 -7.84 -0.29 21.45
N ASP A 99 -7.17 0.12 22.52
CA ASP A 99 -5.87 0.77 22.43
C ASP A 99 -4.80 -0.24 22.01
N ARG A 100 -3.76 0.26 21.36
CA ARG A 100 -2.58 -0.56 21.06
C ARG A 100 -1.89 -0.98 22.35
N ASN A 101 -1.61 -2.27 22.46
CA ASN A 101 -0.70 -2.77 23.48
C ASN A 101 0.73 -2.85 22.91
N PRO A 102 1.63 -1.92 23.23
CA PRO A 102 3.00 -1.93 22.70
C PRO A 102 3.83 -3.14 23.14
N TYR A 103 3.33 -3.90 24.12
CA TYR A 103 3.98 -5.12 24.63
C TYR A 103 3.36 -6.41 24.06
N ASP A 104 2.39 -6.30 23.13
CA ASP A 104 1.79 -7.46 22.50
C ASP A 104 2.72 -8.02 21.41
N PRO A 105 3.35 -9.20 21.63
CA PRO A 105 4.25 -9.79 20.65
C PRO A 105 3.53 -10.34 19.40
N VAL A 106 2.20 -10.36 19.41
CA VAL A 106 1.37 -10.93 18.34
C VAL A 106 0.94 -9.88 17.34
N THR A 107 0.98 -8.58 17.69
CA THR A 107 0.63 -7.49 16.79
C THR A 107 1.82 -7.17 15.86
N PRO A 108 1.82 -7.64 14.61
CA PRO A 108 3.04 -7.64 13.79
C PRO A 108 3.44 -6.28 13.24
N SER A 109 2.56 -5.32 13.16
CA SER A 109 2.82 -4.04 12.51
C SER A 109 2.33 -2.86 13.34
N GLY A 110 3.29 -2.13 13.84
CA GLY A 110 3.22 -0.79 14.40
C GLY A 110 1.91 -0.42 15.09
N ASN A 111 1.00 0.18 14.38
CA ASN A 111 -0.23 0.77 14.92
C ASN A 111 -1.50 -0.08 14.66
N GLN A 112 -1.34 -1.32 14.24
CA GLN A 112 -2.48 -2.22 14.07
C GLN A 112 -3.02 -2.68 15.42
N VAL A 113 -4.34 -2.70 15.56
CA VAL A 113 -5.05 -3.25 16.72
C VAL A 113 -5.98 -4.38 16.27
N GLU A 114 -6.14 -5.37 17.13
CA GLU A 114 -7.09 -6.46 16.88
C GLU A 114 -8.48 -6.03 17.37
N LEU A 115 -9.46 -6.00 16.47
CA LEU A 115 -10.84 -5.67 16.82
C LEU A 115 -11.48 -6.84 17.57
N LEU A 116 -12.13 -6.53 18.69
CA LEU A 116 -12.86 -7.52 19.47
C LEU A 116 -14.35 -7.48 19.09
N PHE A 117 -14.85 -8.57 18.55
CA PHE A 117 -16.25 -8.69 18.17
C PHE A 117 -17.09 -9.17 19.36
N LEU A 118 -18.23 -8.52 19.59
CA LEU A 118 -19.15 -8.83 20.69
C LEU A 118 -20.37 -9.65 20.26
N ASN A 119 -20.69 -9.67 18.97
CA ASN A 119 -21.95 -10.26 18.44
C ASN A 119 -21.77 -11.12 17.18
N LEU A 120 -20.59 -11.77 16.99
CA LEU A 120 -20.39 -12.59 15.80
C LEU A 120 -21.30 -13.83 15.77
N ASP A 121 -22.12 -13.90 14.71
CA ASP A 121 -22.88 -15.10 14.37
C ASP A 121 -22.02 -16.08 13.54
N SER A 122 -22.31 -17.37 13.64
CA SER A 122 -21.60 -18.43 12.90
C SER A 122 -21.76 -18.34 11.37
N THR A 123 -22.74 -17.60 10.88
CA THR A 123 -22.96 -17.33 9.45
C THR A 123 -22.15 -16.13 8.95
N ASP A 124 -21.63 -15.28 9.86
CA ASP A 124 -20.85 -14.10 9.51
C ASP A 124 -19.50 -14.48 8.94
N ILE A 125 -19.06 -13.70 7.94
CA ILE A 125 -17.78 -13.94 7.26
C ILE A 125 -16.58 -13.81 8.22
N ASN A 126 -16.60 -12.87 9.18
CA ASN A 126 -15.52 -12.73 10.16
C ASN A 126 -15.43 -13.95 11.07
N TYR A 127 -16.57 -14.48 11.55
CA TYR A 127 -16.59 -15.71 12.34
C TYR A 127 -15.94 -16.88 11.60
N LYS A 128 -16.30 -17.05 10.33
CA LYS A 128 -15.77 -18.12 9.48
C LYS A 128 -14.28 -17.95 9.20
N ILE A 129 -13.83 -16.73 8.90
CA ILE A 129 -12.43 -16.43 8.70
C ILE A 129 -11.63 -16.67 9.98
N LEU A 130 -12.07 -16.15 11.14
CA LEU A 130 -11.41 -16.36 12.42
C LEU A 130 -11.37 -17.84 12.81
N SER A 131 -12.43 -18.60 12.51
CA SER A 131 -12.46 -20.04 12.75
C SER A 131 -11.43 -20.77 11.89
N TYR A 132 -11.32 -20.40 10.61
CA TYR A 132 -10.29 -20.94 9.72
C TYR A 132 -8.88 -20.54 10.18
N GLN A 133 -8.66 -19.29 10.55
CA GLN A 133 -7.35 -18.79 11.01
C GLN A 133 -6.87 -19.56 12.25
N ARG A 134 -7.75 -19.90 13.20
CA ARG A 134 -7.39 -20.75 14.35
C ARG A 134 -6.88 -22.14 13.91
N TRP A 135 -7.46 -22.73 12.89
CA TRP A 135 -6.97 -23.99 12.32
C TRP A 135 -5.60 -23.81 11.68
N LEU A 136 -5.45 -22.73 10.94
CA LEU A 136 -4.19 -22.38 10.28
C LEU A 136 -3.08 -22.13 11.30
N ASP A 137 -3.32 -21.35 12.34
CA ASP A 137 -2.37 -21.04 13.41
C ASP A 137 -1.96 -22.30 14.17
N TYR A 138 -2.92 -23.16 14.48
CA TYR A 138 -2.64 -24.46 15.08
C TYR A 138 -1.75 -25.33 14.18
N PHE A 139 -2.06 -25.40 12.89
CA PHE A 139 -1.24 -26.11 11.91
C PHE A 139 0.17 -25.51 11.83
N ILE A 140 0.29 -24.21 11.68
CA ILE A 140 1.56 -23.50 11.63
C ILE A 140 2.42 -23.77 12.88
N GLY A 141 1.82 -23.62 14.05
CA GLY A 141 2.50 -23.83 15.34
C GLY A 141 2.95 -25.28 15.54
N SER A 142 2.05 -26.25 15.25
CA SER A 142 2.35 -27.68 15.41
C SER A 142 3.38 -28.21 14.42
N THR A 143 3.52 -27.58 13.24
CA THR A 143 4.44 -28.02 12.18
C THR A 143 5.71 -27.19 12.07
N TYR A 144 5.88 -26.17 12.90
CA TYR A 144 7.03 -25.25 12.85
C TYR A 144 8.38 -26.01 12.87
N HIS A 145 8.51 -27.03 13.72
CA HIS A 145 9.72 -27.83 13.86
C HIS A 145 10.02 -28.74 12.65
N LEU A 146 9.05 -28.92 11.73
CA LEU A 146 9.18 -29.75 10.53
C LEU A 146 9.68 -28.97 9.31
N ARG A 147 9.93 -27.66 9.44
CA ARG A 147 10.31 -26.78 8.33
C ARG A 147 11.82 -26.79 8.09
N ASN A 148 12.39 -27.96 7.91
CA ASN A 148 13.80 -28.14 7.55
C ASN A 148 13.94 -29.30 6.56
N ASP A 149 15.05 -29.36 5.85
CA ASP A 149 15.28 -30.33 4.77
C ASP A 149 15.11 -31.79 5.20
N LYS A 150 15.43 -32.13 6.45
CA LYS A 150 15.34 -33.50 6.97
C LYS A 150 13.90 -33.95 7.23
N THR A 151 13.00 -33.02 7.51
CA THR A 151 11.61 -33.28 7.90
C THR A 151 10.60 -32.79 6.85
N ALA A 152 11.07 -32.26 5.74
CA ALA A 152 10.23 -31.64 4.72
C ALA A 152 9.16 -32.62 4.15
N ALA A 153 9.47 -33.93 4.03
CA ALA A 153 8.48 -34.91 3.63
C ALA A 153 7.34 -35.08 4.66
N SER A 154 7.66 -35.02 5.95
CA SER A 154 6.64 -35.04 7.02
C SER A 154 5.82 -33.77 7.03
N PHE A 155 6.44 -32.62 6.78
CA PHE A 155 5.71 -31.34 6.63
C PHE A 155 4.73 -31.43 5.46
N THR A 156 5.18 -31.91 4.27
CA THR A 156 4.32 -32.07 3.09
C THR A 156 3.11 -32.96 3.37
N ALA A 157 3.31 -34.12 4.01
CA ALA A 157 2.21 -35.04 4.34
C ALA A 157 1.19 -34.40 5.32
N GLN A 158 1.67 -33.64 6.30
CA GLN A 158 0.80 -32.93 7.24
C GLN A 158 0.07 -31.77 6.55
N LEU A 159 0.74 -31.03 5.66
CA LEU A 159 0.12 -29.97 4.85
C LEU A 159 -0.99 -30.54 3.95
N ASP A 160 -0.76 -31.66 3.30
CA ASP A 160 -1.77 -32.31 2.45
C ASP A 160 -2.97 -32.77 3.28
N THR A 161 -2.73 -33.31 4.47
CA THR A 161 -3.81 -33.69 5.42
C THR A 161 -4.60 -32.45 5.87
N PHE A 162 -3.91 -31.37 6.20
CA PHE A 162 -4.55 -30.11 6.57
C PHE A 162 -5.43 -29.57 5.42
N LYS A 163 -4.92 -29.54 4.19
CA LYS A 163 -5.67 -29.11 3.00
C LYS A 163 -6.93 -29.96 2.79
N MET A 164 -6.81 -31.28 2.88
CA MET A 164 -7.94 -32.20 2.73
C MET A 164 -9.02 -31.93 3.78
N ASN A 165 -8.63 -31.76 5.06
CA ASN A 165 -9.57 -31.53 6.14
C ASN A 165 -10.28 -30.17 6.00
N VAL A 166 -9.54 -29.11 5.68
CA VAL A 166 -10.07 -27.76 5.42
C VAL A 166 -11.05 -27.81 4.25
N GLN A 167 -10.67 -28.43 3.15
CA GLN A 167 -11.52 -28.55 1.98
C GLN A 167 -12.80 -29.33 2.31
N ALA A 168 -12.70 -30.48 2.95
CA ALA A 168 -13.85 -31.33 3.30
C ALA A 168 -14.85 -30.60 4.21
N TYR A 169 -14.36 -29.72 5.11
CA TYR A 169 -15.21 -28.94 5.99
C TYR A 169 -15.90 -27.77 5.27
N TYR A 170 -15.13 -26.94 4.56
CA TYR A 170 -15.65 -25.71 3.97
C TYR A 170 -16.32 -25.89 2.61
N ASP A 171 -16.12 -27.03 1.90
CA ASP A 171 -16.85 -27.34 0.67
C ASP A 171 -18.36 -27.59 0.92
N GLN A 172 -18.72 -27.95 2.16
CA GLN A 172 -20.11 -28.12 2.57
C GLN A 172 -20.84 -26.78 2.78
N ASP A 173 -20.10 -25.67 2.91
CA ASP A 173 -20.70 -24.35 3.07
C ASP A 173 -21.33 -23.90 1.74
N SER A 174 -22.65 -23.72 1.76
CA SER A 174 -23.48 -23.23 0.65
C SER A 174 -24.09 -21.86 0.91
N SER A 175 -23.60 -21.16 1.95
CA SER A 175 -24.05 -19.79 2.28
C SER A 175 -23.68 -18.78 1.20
N GLU A 176 -24.30 -17.61 1.22
CA GLU A 176 -24.04 -16.52 0.26
C GLU A 176 -22.59 -16.06 0.27
N ASN A 177 -21.94 -16.10 1.43
CA ASN A 177 -20.52 -15.71 1.58
C ASN A 177 -19.53 -16.85 1.31
N SER A 178 -20.00 -18.06 0.95
CA SER A 178 -19.16 -19.24 0.76
C SER A 178 -18.11 -19.08 -0.35
N TYR A 179 -18.43 -18.37 -1.42
CA TYR A 179 -17.49 -18.13 -2.52
C TYR A 179 -16.31 -17.26 -2.06
N PHE A 180 -16.59 -16.18 -1.33
CA PHE A 180 -15.54 -15.32 -0.77
C PHE A 180 -14.65 -16.10 0.21
N LEU A 181 -15.24 -16.85 1.13
CA LEU A 181 -14.52 -17.67 2.10
C LEU A 181 -13.64 -18.74 1.44
N LYS A 182 -14.17 -19.48 0.46
CA LYS A 182 -13.41 -20.50 -0.28
C LYS A 182 -12.26 -19.88 -1.07
N THR A 183 -12.44 -18.67 -1.59
CA THR A 183 -11.39 -17.90 -2.23
C THR A 183 -10.32 -17.49 -1.22
N TYR A 184 -10.71 -16.90 -0.09
CA TYR A 184 -9.82 -16.55 1.01
C TYR A 184 -8.96 -17.74 1.45
N ILE A 185 -9.59 -18.88 1.74
CA ILE A 185 -8.90 -20.12 2.16
C ILE A 185 -7.93 -20.61 1.10
N ARG A 186 -8.33 -20.60 -0.16
CA ARG A 186 -7.47 -21.06 -1.29
C ARG A 186 -6.17 -20.29 -1.37
N TYR A 187 -6.24 -18.96 -1.26
CA TYR A 187 -5.04 -18.13 -1.38
C TYR A 187 -4.23 -18.05 -0.09
N SER A 188 -4.86 -18.24 1.06
CA SER A 188 -4.15 -18.51 2.32
C SER A 188 -3.30 -19.79 2.22
N ILE A 189 -3.87 -20.87 1.68
CA ILE A 189 -3.14 -22.13 1.43
C ILE A 189 -2.05 -21.96 0.38
N ALA A 190 -2.25 -21.12 -0.64
CA ALA A 190 -1.23 -20.85 -1.64
C ALA A 190 0.04 -20.23 -1.01
N GLY A 191 -0.10 -19.44 0.05
CA GLY A 191 1.02 -18.95 0.86
C GLY A 191 1.79 -20.08 1.53
N LEU A 192 1.11 -21.11 2.04
CA LEU A 192 1.75 -22.28 2.64
C LEU A 192 2.49 -23.15 1.62
N ASP A 193 1.99 -23.25 0.39
CA ASP A 193 2.66 -23.99 -0.69
C ASP A 193 4.03 -23.40 -1.05
N ASN A 194 4.24 -22.10 -0.85
CA ASN A 194 5.55 -21.46 -1.06
C ASN A 194 6.58 -21.81 0.03
N ILE A 195 6.14 -22.32 1.17
CA ILE A 195 7.03 -22.78 2.27
C ILE A 195 7.46 -24.24 2.05
N ASN A 196 6.74 -24.98 1.21
CA ASN A 196 6.99 -26.40 0.96
C ASN A 196 8.07 -26.58 -0.13
N THR A 197 9.31 -26.81 0.29
CA THR A 197 10.46 -26.93 -0.63
C THR A 197 10.49 -28.21 -1.46
N ILE A 198 9.79 -29.28 -1.05
CA ILE A 198 9.80 -30.57 -1.75
C ILE A 198 8.76 -30.64 -2.89
N ALA A 199 7.60 -30.04 -2.69
CA ALA A 199 6.49 -30.06 -3.64
C ALA A 199 6.21 -28.69 -4.25
N GLU A 200 7.26 -27.88 -4.41
CA GLU A 200 7.11 -26.54 -4.98
C GLU A 200 6.68 -26.65 -6.46
N ARG A 201 5.48 -26.14 -6.75
CA ARG A 201 5.03 -25.99 -8.13
C ARG A 201 5.88 -24.97 -8.87
N ASN A 202 6.25 -25.26 -10.11
CA ASN A 202 6.84 -24.24 -10.96
C ASN A 202 5.82 -23.13 -11.30
N ARG A 203 6.28 -22.04 -11.90
CA ARG A 203 5.45 -20.86 -12.21
C ARG A 203 4.23 -21.19 -13.08
N PHE A 204 4.37 -22.07 -14.06
CA PHE A 204 3.27 -22.46 -14.95
C PHE A 204 2.22 -23.29 -14.22
N GLU A 205 2.66 -24.23 -13.40
CA GLU A 205 1.78 -25.04 -12.54
C GLU A 205 1.07 -24.16 -11.49
N LYS A 206 1.75 -23.16 -10.91
CA LYS A 206 1.12 -22.17 -10.01
C LYS A 206 0.04 -21.37 -10.73
N TYR A 207 0.32 -20.91 -11.96
CA TYR A 207 -0.67 -20.23 -12.78
C TYR A 207 -1.88 -21.12 -13.07
N ASP A 208 -1.66 -22.34 -13.54
CA ASP A 208 -2.74 -23.26 -13.89
C ASP A 208 -3.59 -23.65 -12.69
N PHE A 209 -2.99 -23.78 -11.53
CA PHE A 209 -3.67 -24.22 -10.34
C PHE A 209 -4.42 -23.08 -9.63
N TYR A 210 -3.82 -21.89 -9.52
CA TYR A 210 -4.34 -20.81 -8.71
C TYR A 210 -5.01 -19.68 -9.50
N LEU A 211 -4.60 -19.41 -10.74
CA LEU A 211 -5.06 -18.23 -11.46
C LEU A 211 -5.92 -18.56 -12.68
N SER A 212 -5.53 -19.52 -13.52
CA SER A 212 -6.22 -19.75 -14.80
C SER A 212 -7.66 -20.25 -14.66
N LYS A 213 -7.95 -20.97 -13.58
CA LYS A 213 -9.24 -21.66 -13.34
C LYS A 213 -10.27 -20.79 -12.62
N TYR A 214 -9.86 -19.67 -12.06
CA TYR A 214 -10.71 -18.84 -11.22
C TYR A 214 -10.82 -17.43 -11.76
N PRO A 215 -11.96 -16.77 -11.59
CA PRO A 215 -12.09 -15.36 -11.94
C PRO A 215 -11.21 -14.49 -11.04
N VAL A 216 -10.85 -13.31 -11.55
CA VAL A 216 -10.13 -12.28 -10.75
C VAL A 216 -11.06 -11.81 -9.63
N SER A 217 -10.61 -11.93 -8.40
CA SER A 217 -11.37 -11.59 -7.18
C SER A 217 -10.83 -10.31 -6.55
N TYR A 218 -11.21 -9.17 -7.13
CA TYR A 218 -10.69 -7.85 -6.76
C TYR A 218 -10.94 -7.45 -5.31
N GLN A 219 -12.02 -7.95 -4.68
CA GLN A 219 -12.39 -7.63 -3.30
C GLN A 219 -11.76 -8.57 -2.27
N ASN A 220 -11.09 -9.64 -2.73
CA ASN A 220 -10.45 -10.60 -1.84
C ASN A 220 -8.98 -10.25 -1.68
N ASP A 221 -8.58 -9.81 -0.52
CA ASP A 221 -7.22 -9.37 -0.20
C ASP A 221 -6.18 -10.46 -0.46
N LEU A 222 -6.40 -11.70 0.00
CA LEU A 222 -5.44 -12.78 -0.20
C LEU A 222 -5.30 -13.20 -1.68
N TYR A 223 -6.39 -13.10 -2.47
CA TYR A 223 -6.28 -13.27 -3.93
C TYR A 223 -5.38 -12.21 -4.53
N MET A 224 -5.62 -10.94 -4.17
CA MET A 224 -4.87 -9.82 -4.75
C MET A 224 -3.41 -9.82 -4.29
N ASP A 225 -3.11 -10.18 -3.05
CA ASP A 225 -1.75 -10.37 -2.55
C ASP A 225 -1.02 -11.46 -3.35
N TYR A 226 -1.70 -12.60 -3.58
CA TYR A 226 -1.14 -13.67 -4.40
C TYR A 226 -0.92 -13.22 -5.85
N PHE A 227 -1.89 -12.54 -6.45
CA PHE A 227 -1.80 -12.00 -7.80
C PHE A 227 -0.63 -11.04 -7.95
N THR A 228 -0.54 -10.06 -7.06
CA THR A 228 0.50 -9.03 -7.07
C THR A 228 1.89 -9.65 -6.93
N SER A 229 2.06 -10.58 -5.99
CA SER A 229 3.31 -11.32 -5.79
C SER A 229 3.67 -12.20 -7.01
N PHE A 230 2.68 -12.86 -7.62
CA PHE A 230 2.91 -13.71 -8.80
C PHE A 230 3.37 -12.89 -10.01
N TYR A 231 2.80 -11.71 -10.23
CA TYR A 231 3.12 -10.82 -11.35
C TYR A 231 4.15 -9.73 -11.03
N GLU A 232 4.68 -9.69 -9.80
CA GLU A 232 5.84 -8.84 -9.47
C GLU A 232 7.00 -9.10 -10.43
N LYS A 233 7.63 -8.03 -10.90
CA LYS A 233 8.74 -8.09 -11.87
C LYS A 233 8.39 -8.92 -13.12
N THR A 234 7.22 -8.69 -13.68
CA THR A 234 6.76 -9.40 -14.89
C THR A 234 7.70 -9.13 -16.08
N ILE A 235 8.14 -7.88 -16.29
CA ILE A 235 8.96 -7.49 -17.46
C ILE A 235 10.23 -8.35 -17.61
N PRO A 236 11.09 -8.51 -16.58
CA PRO A 236 12.28 -9.36 -16.69
C PRO A 236 12.00 -10.85 -16.95
N ARG A 237 10.76 -11.29 -16.81
CA ARG A 237 10.35 -12.69 -17.01
C ARG A 237 9.68 -12.96 -18.36
N LEU A 238 9.48 -11.89 -19.15
CA LEU A 238 8.98 -12.03 -20.52
C LEU A 238 10.03 -12.69 -21.41
N SER A 239 9.57 -13.41 -22.44
CA SER A 239 10.46 -13.84 -23.50
C SER A 239 11.12 -12.63 -24.19
N ASN A 240 12.33 -12.80 -24.74
CA ASN A 240 13.06 -11.69 -25.34
C ASN A 240 12.24 -10.97 -26.42
N GLU A 241 11.50 -11.71 -27.23
CA GLU A 241 10.64 -11.16 -28.29
C GLU A 241 9.50 -10.30 -27.70
N VAL A 242 8.82 -10.82 -26.67
CA VAL A 242 7.71 -10.10 -26.03
C VAL A 242 8.22 -8.87 -25.26
N ASN A 243 9.39 -8.98 -24.62
CA ASN A 243 10.00 -7.86 -23.92
C ASN A 243 10.36 -6.70 -24.87
N GLU A 244 10.96 -7.01 -26.02
CA GLU A 244 11.25 -6.01 -27.04
C GLU A 244 9.97 -5.32 -27.55
N LYS A 245 8.91 -6.10 -27.79
CA LYS A 245 7.61 -5.58 -28.24
C LYS A 245 6.91 -4.76 -27.14
N PHE A 246 7.03 -5.18 -25.89
CA PHE A 246 6.57 -4.41 -24.73
C PHE A 246 7.24 -3.04 -24.69
N TYR A 247 8.57 -3.02 -24.76
CA TYR A 247 9.36 -1.79 -24.80
C TYR A 247 8.92 -0.86 -25.94
N ASN A 248 8.82 -1.40 -27.17
CA ASN A 248 8.35 -0.64 -28.34
C ASN A 248 6.92 -0.14 -28.17
N GLY A 249 6.04 -0.90 -27.53
CA GLY A 249 4.69 -0.49 -27.19
C GLY A 249 4.67 0.70 -26.22
N VAL A 250 5.54 0.70 -25.23
CA VAL A 250 5.73 1.84 -24.30
C VAL A 250 6.24 3.06 -25.07
N LEU A 251 7.28 2.92 -25.89
CA LEU A 251 7.81 4.04 -26.70
C LEU A 251 6.76 4.70 -27.60
N ARG A 252 5.78 3.93 -28.09
CA ARG A 252 4.68 4.41 -28.93
C ARG A 252 3.45 4.87 -28.13
N SER A 253 3.50 4.81 -26.80
CA SER A 253 2.35 5.06 -25.91
C SER A 253 1.10 4.28 -26.33
N SER A 254 1.27 3.00 -26.73
CA SER A 254 0.19 2.18 -27.29
C SER A 254 -0.20 1.03 -26.36
N PRO A 255 -1.26 1.17 -25.53
CA PRO A 255 -1.73 0.10 -24.65
C PRO A 255 -2.18 -1.15 -25.42
N SER A 256 -2.77 -0.99 -26.62
CA SER A 256 -3.23 -2.11 -27.42
C SER A 256 -2.09 -2.98 -27.96
N VAL A 257 -0.97 -2.36 -28.36
CA VAL A 257 0.22 -3.10 -28.79
C VAL A 257 0.75 -3.94 -27.63
N ILE A 258 0.96 -3.32 -26.46
CA ILE A 258 1.45 -4.02 -25.25
C ILE A 258 0.52 -5.16 -24.88
N PHE A 259 -0.79 -4.90 -24.81
CA PHE A 259 -1.80 -5.88 -24.45
C PHE A 259 -1.78 -7.11 -25.39
N ASN A 260 -1.71 -6.88 -26.71
CA ASN A 260 -1.71 -7.95 -27.69
C ASN A 260 -0.44 -8.81 -27.60
N GLU A 261 0.72 -8.17 -27.50
CA GLU A 261 2.00 -8.88 -27.46
C GLU A 261 2.19 -9.70 -26.16
N LEU A 262 1.75 -9.16 -25.02
CA LEU A 262 1.74 -9.91 -23.75
C LEU A 262 0.90 -11.19 -23.84
N GLY A 263 -0.07 -11.26 -24.74
CA GLY A 263 -0.89 -12.45 -24.99
C GLY A 263 -0.12 -13.66 -25.55
N ALA A 264 1.12 -13.48 -26.03
CA ALA A 264 1.98 -14.59 -26.40
C ALA A 264 2.47 -15.39 -25.19
N GLU A 265 2.61 -14.75 -24.03
CA GLU A 265 3.06 -15.40 -22.79
C GLU A 265 2.00 -16.34 -22.22
N TYR A 266 2.43 -17.54 -21.79
CA TYR A 266 1.53 -18.59 -21.29
C TYR A 266 0.69 -18.11 -20.11
N THR A 267 1.29 -17.44 -19.13
CA THR A 267 0.62 -16.96 -17.92
C THR A 267 -0.23 -15.71 -18.14
N LEU A 268 -0.25 -15.16 -19.36
CA LEU A 268 -1.00 -13.96 -19.74
C LEU A 268 -2.04 -14.23 -20.84
N LYS A 269 -2.45 -15.49 -21.05
CA LYS A 269 -3.48 -15.87 -22.04
C LYS A 269 -4.86 -15.30 -21.70
N ASN A 270 -5.22 -15.27 -20.41
CA ASN A 270 -6.50 -14.71 -19.98
C ASN A 270 -6.47 -13.18 -20.13
N PRO A 271 -7.39 -12.56 -20.89
CA PRO A 271 -7.37 -11.12 -21.16
C PRO A 271 -7.50 -10.26 -19.90
N ARG A 272 -8.32 -10.66 -18.92
CA ARG A 272 -8.52 -9.91 -17.68
C ARG A 272 -7.25 -9.94 -16.80
N ILE A 273 -6.66 -11.10 -16.65
CA ILE A 273 -5.36 -11.28 -15.96
C ILE A 273 -4.27 -10.48 -16.68
N ARG A 274 -4.23 -10.56 -18.01
CA ARG A 274 -3.22 -9.86 -18.84
C ARG A 274 -3.24 -8.35 -18.66
N GLU A 275 -4.42 -7.74 -18.72
CA GLU A 275 -4.53 -6.29 -18.58
C GLU A 275 -4.18 -5.84 -17.17
N LEU A 276 -4.61 -6.58 -16.14
CA LEU A 276 -4.25 -6.27 -14.76
C LEU A 276 -2.74 -6.40 -14.51
N ALA A 277 -2.11 -7.47 -15.02
CA ALA A 277 -0.66 -7.65 -14.95
C ALA A 277 0.11 -6.60 -15.76
N MET A 278 -0.44 -6.16 -16.91
CA MET A 278 0.11 -5.05 -17.68
C MET A 278 0.10 -3.73 -16.89
N ILE A 279 -1.00 -3.42 -16.22
CA ILE A 279 -1.11 -2.22 -15.37
C ILE A 279 -0.08 -2.28 -14.24
N GLN A 280 0.08 -3.42 -13.57
CA GLN A 280 1.11 -3.61 -12.56
C GLN A 280 2.51 -3.43 -13.13
N ALA A 281 2.83 -4.06 -14.26
CA ALA A 281 4.14 -3.97 -14.90
C ALA A 281 4.47 -2.53 -15.33
N LEU A 282 3.50 -1.76 -15.84
CA LEU A 282 3.66 -0.34 -16.16
C LEU A 282 3.93 0.51 -14.92
N SER A 283 3.23 0.22 -13.81
CA SER A 283 3.49 0.88 -12.53
C SER A 283 4.91 0.65 -12.02
N GLU A 284 5.42 -0.58 -12.15
CA GLU A 284 6.80 -0.93 -11.78
C GLU A 284 7.82 -0.27 -12.74
N ALA A 285 7.54 -0.27 -14.05
CA ALA A 285 8.39 0.30 -15.08
C ALA A 285 8.56 1.83 -14.95
N TYR A 286 7.59 2.52 -14.35
CA TYR A 286 7.65 3.97 -14.14
C TYR A 286 8.89 4.42 -13.34
N TYR A 287 9.36 3.57 -12.44
CA TYR A 287 10.54 3.82 -11.60
C TYR A 287 11.84 3.33 -12.23
N SER A 288 11.79 2.72 -13.40
CA SER A 288 12.97 2.31 -14.16
C SER A 288 13.47 3.44 -15.07
N LYS A 289 14.79 3.63 -15.16
CA LYS A 289 15.41 4.57 -16.11
C LYS A 289 15.25 4.16 -17.57
N GLU A 290 14.85 2.92 -17.84
CA GLU A 290 14.72 2.38 -19.20
C GLU A 290 13.50 2.91 -19.94
N TYR A 291 12.45 3.30 -19.21
CA TYR A 291 11.16 3.66 -19.80
C TYR A 291 10.83 5.13 -19.63
N PRO A 292 10.39 5.83 -20.74
CA PRO A 292 9.94 7.21 -20.63
C PRO A 292 8.67 7.33 -19.76
N LYS A 293 8.76 8.07 -18.65
CA LYS A 293 7.65 8.24 -17.69
C LYS A 293 6.39 8.78 -18.34
N THR A 294 6.51 9.82 -19.17
CA THR A 294 5.37 10.45 -19.88
C THR A 294 4.60 9.49 -20.78
N ASN A 295 5.30 8.49 -21.37
CA ASN A 295 4.64 7.48 -22.18
C ASN A 295 3.83 6.52 -21.33
N ILE A 296 4.37 6.11 -20.16
CA ILE A 296 3.64 5.26 -19.19
C ILE A 296 2.42 6.01 -18.67
N GLU A 297 2.55 7.28 -18.29
CA GLU A 297 1.43 8.13 -17.87
C GLU A 297 0.33 8.19 -18.95
N THR A 298 0.71 8.40 -20.21
CA THR A 298 -0.23 8.40 -21.36
C THR A 298 -0.95 7.06 -21.50
N ILE A 299 -0.24 5.93 -21.33
CA ILE A 299 -0.84 4.60 -21.41
C ILE A 299 -1.81 4.37 -20.25
N LEU A 300 -1.41 4.70 -19.01
CA LEU A 300 -2.27 4.54 -17.84
C LEU A 300 -3.50 5.47 -17.91
N ASP A 301 -3.34 6.70 -18.39
CA ASP A 301 -4.47 7.61 -18.63
C ASP A 301 -5.45 7.03 -19.68
N SER A 302 -4.93 6.46 -20.76
CA SER A 302 -5.76 5.77 -21.75
C SER A 302 -6.52 4.58 -21.15
N LEU A 303 -5.84 3.74 -20.33
CA LEU A 303 -6.48 2.60 -19.66
C LEU A 303 -7.52 3.05 -18.63
N SER A 304 -7.29 4.17 -17.95
CA SER A 304 -8.24 4.72 -16.97
C SER A 304 -9.57 5.18 -17.56
N LYS A 305 -9.64 5.29 -18.90
CA LYS A 305 -10.81 5.78 -19.66
C LYS A 305 -11.38 4.76 -20.63
N ASN A 306 -10.57 3.81 -21.09
CA ASN A 306 -10.89 2.94 -22.22
C ASN A 306 -10.51 1.47 -21.98
N SER A 307 -10.34 1.05 -20.74
CA SER A 307 -10.11 -0.36 -20.42
C SER A 307 -11.29 -1.22 -20.84
N LEU A 308 -11.03 -2.49 -21.17
CA LEU A 308 -12.06 -3.48 -21.43
C LEU A 308 -12.84 -3.88 -20.13
N PHE A 309 -12.31 -3.52 -18.98
CA PHE A 309 -12.84 -3.91 -17.67
C PHE A 309 -12.97 -2.68 -16.76
N GLN A 310 -14.14 -2.48 -16.22
CA GLN A 310 -14.45 -1.32 -15.39
C GLN A 310 -13.55 -1.23 -14.14
N GLU A 311 -13.23 -2.37 -13.55
CA GLU A 311 -12.33 -2.44 -12.39
C GLU A 311 -10.92 -1.95 -12.75
N HIS A 312 -10.45 -2.28 -13.96
CA HIS A 312 -9.13 -1.85 -14.43
C HIS A 312 -9.06 -0.36 -14.75
N GLU A 313 -10.16 0.26 -15.20
CA GLU A 313 -10.23 1.72 -15.36
C GLU A 313 -9.98 2.43 -14.02
N LYS A 314 -10.64 1.94 -12.94
CA LYS A 314 -10.46 2.46 -11.59
C LYS A 314 -9.02 2.25 -11.11
N ILE A 315 -8.48 1.04 -11.27
CA ILE A 315 -7.11 0.69 -10.85
C ILE A 315 -6.07 1.54 -11.60
N ALA A 316 -6.18 1.63 -12.93
CA ALA A 316 -5.27 2.44 -13.75
C ALA A 316 -5.29 3.92 -13.35
N ARG A 317 -6.49 4.47 -13.07
CA ARG A 317 -6.64 5.85 -12.57
C ARG A 317 -5.99 6.05 -11.22
N ASN A 318 -6.16 5.12 -10.30
CA ASN A 318 -5.59 5.21 -8.96
C ASN A 318 -4.05 5.06 -9.00
N ILE A 319 -3.54 4.16 -9.84
CA ILE A 319 -2.10 4.02 -10.06
C ILE A 319 -1.53 5.28 -10.70
N LEU A 320 -2.17 5.84 -11.73
CA LEU A 320 -1.73 7.08 -12.36
C LEU A 320 -1.65 8.21 -11.33
N ALA A 321 -2.70 8.40 -10.52
CA ALA A 321 -2.67 9.37 -9.45
C ALA A 321 -1.49 9.12 -8.51
N ARG A 322 -1.31 7.87 -8.02
CA ARG A 322 -0.22 7.53 -7.10
C ARG A 322 1.17 7.84 -7.66
N ILE A 323 1.44 7.47 -8.93
CA ILE A 323 2.77 7.71 -9.54
C ILE A 323 3.02 9.17 -9.91
N THR A 324 1.95 9.99 -10.03
CA THR A 324 2.03 11.42 -10.33
C THR A 324 1.90 12.30 -9.08
N ASP A 325 1.59 11.75 -7.91
CA ASP A 325 1.43 12.51 -6.67
C ASP A 325 2.72 13.23 -6.21
N LEU A 326 3.89 12.71 -6.57
CA LEU A 326 5.19 13.27 -6.18
C LEU A 326 5.95 13.94 -7.33
N VAL A 327 5.26 14.28 -8.42
CA VAL A 327 5.92 15.02 -9.52
C VAL A 327 6.13 16.48 -9.14
N PRO A 328 7.19 17.13 -9.67
CA PRO A 328 7.41 18.55 -9.45
C PRO A 328 6.18 19.40 -9.76
N GLY A 329 5.81 20.28 -8.81
CA GLY A 329 4.61 21.13 -8.89
C GLY A 329 3.33 20.50 -8.35
N SER A 330 3.30 19.21 -8.00
CA SER A 330 2.17 18.62 -7.27
C SER A 330 2.20 19.02 -5.79
N LYS A 331 1.03 19.01 -5.14
CA LYS A 331 0.95 19.26 -3.70
C LYS A 331 1.57 18.08 -2.94
N ALA A 332 2.50 18.37 -2.03
CA ALA A 332 3.12 17.33 -1.23
C ALA A 332 2.07 16.62 -0.34
N PRO A 333 2.14 15.27 -0.21
CA PRO A 333 1.27 14.53 0.68
C PRO A 333 1.34 15.05 2.11
N SER A 334 0.20 15.27 2.73
CA SER A 334 0.16 15.65 4.15
C SER A 334 0.63 14.50 5.03
N PHE A 335 1.25 14.83 6.14
CA PHE A 335 1.67 13.88 7.15
C PHE A 335 1.48 14.45 8.55
N VAL A 336 1.41 13.58 9.52
CA VAL A 336 1.42 13.88 10.94
C VAL A 336 2.53 13.05 11.57
N VAL A 337 3.46 13.66 12.26
CA VAL A 337 4.58 13.00 12.94
C VAL A 337 4.65 13.50 14.39
N SER A 338 4.96 12.62 15.32
CA SER A 338 5.09 12.97 16.73
C SER A 338 6.48 12.59 17.23
N SER A 339 7.06 13.44 18.08
CA SER A 339 8.31 13.15 18.78
C SER A 339 8.02 12.49 20.13
N GLU A 340 9.03 11.87 20.73
CA GLU A 340 8.95 11.29 22.09
C GLU A 340 8.51 12.31 23.17
N LEU A 341 8.61 13.60 22.88
CA LEU A 341 8.21 14.69 23.76
C LEU A 341 6.76 15.17 23.51
N ASP A 342 5.90 14.35 22.92
CA ASP A 342 4.50 14.64 22.56
C ASP A 342 4.31 15.90 21.68
N GLN A 343 5.32 16.32 20.94
CA GLN A 343 5.18 17.39 19.96
C GLN A 343 4.76 16.81 18.61
N THR A 344 3.49 16.96 18.31
CA THR A 344 2.94 16.60 16.99
C THR A 344 3.25 17.71 15.99
N LYS A 345 3.77 17.31 14.80
CA LYS A 345 4.04 18.20 13.66
C LYS A 345 3.33 17.67 12.42
N THR A 346 2.84 18.58 11.62
CA THR A 346 2.22 18.33 10.32
C THR A 346 3.06 18.97 9.21
N LEU A 347 2.80 18.63 7.95
CA LEU A 347 3.44 19.32 6.82
C LEU A 347 3.25 20.84 6.89
N MET A 348 2.12 21.33 7.40
CA MET A 348 1.83 22.76 7.52
C MET A 348 2.76 23.49 8.50
N ASP A 349 3.27 22.80 9.52
CA ASP A 349 4.20 23.37 10.50
C ASP A 349 5.59 23.67 9.91
N PHE A 350 5.87 23.12 8.73
CA PHE A 350 7.12 23.32 7.99
C PHE A 350 7.00 24.30 6.82
N GLN A 351 5.82 24.91 6.61
CA GLN A 351 5.63 25.92 5.56
C GLN A 351 6.38 27.22 5.85
N GLY A 352 6.66 27.99 4.79
CA GLY A 352 7.40 29.26 4.85
C GLY A 352 8.87 29.16 4.52
N LYS A 353 9.46 27.96 4.54
CA LYS A 353 10.79 27.63 4.02
C LYS A 353 10.69 26.40 3.13
N HIS A 354 11.68 26.22 2.25
CA HIS A 354 11.84 24.92 1.58
C HIS A 354 12.09 23.84 2.62
N LEU A 355 11.50 22.67 2.42
CA LEU A 355 11.61 21.51 3.31
C LEU A 355 12.34 20.38 2.57
N TYR A 356 13.44 19.92 3.14
CA TYR A 356 14.17 18.75 2.66
C TYR A 356 13.91 17.59 3.61
N LEU A 357 13.05 16.66 3.18
CA LEU A 357 12.80 15.42 3.89
C LEU A 357 13.90 14.41 3.56
N HIS A 358 14.56 13.92 4.59
CA HIS A 358 15.56 12.87 4.53
C HIS A 358 15.03 11.63 5.25
N PHE A 359 14.81 10.55 4.50
CA PHE A 359 14.39 9.26 5.02
C PHE A 359 15.62 8.35 5.20
N LEU A 360 15.87 7.92 6.44
CA LEU A 360 17.08 7.24 6.89
C LEU A 360 16.77 5.81 7.34
N ASP A 361 17.65 4.85 7.01
CA ASP A 361 17.71 3.54 7.69
C ASP A 361 18.90 3.52 8.67
N PRO A 362 18.64 3.52 9.99
CA PRO A 362 19.70 3.54 11.00
C PRO A 362 20.58 2.29 11.02
N ASN A 363 20.18 1.19 10.36
CA ASN A 363 20.99 -0.02 10.27
C ASN A 363 21.98 -0.01 9.12
N SER A 364 21.82 0.92 8.17
CA SER A 364 22.78 1.12 7.09
C SER A 364 23.95 2.01 7.53
N LYS A 365 25.16 1.48 7.47
CA LYS A 365 26.38 2.25 7.79
C LYS A 365 26.61 3.41 6.82
N GLU A 366 26.21 3.25 5.57
CA GLU A 366 26.27 4.29 4.55
C GLU A 366 25.32 5.43 4.90
N ASN A 367 24.09 5.12 5.25
CA ASN A 367 23.10 6.13 5.62
C ASN A 367 23.48 6.90 6.89
N ILE A 368 24.06 6.23 7.88
CA ILE A 368 24.55 6.89 9.11
C ILE A 368 25.67 7.89 8.81
N LYS A 369 26.58 7.59 7.87
CA LYS A 369 27.64 8.53 7.46
C LYS A 369 27.11 9.80 6.79
N GLU A 370 25.95 9.71 6.12
CA GLU A 370 25.32 10.87 5.48
C GLU A 370 24.88 11.93 6.51
N LEU A 371 24.62 11.54 7.75
CA LEU A 371 24.23 12.49 8.82
C LEU A 371 25.29 13.55 9.09
N GLU A 372 26.60 13.25 8.91
CA GLU A 372 27.67 14.25 9.01
C GLU A 372 27.52 15.33 7.93
N ILE A 373 27.26 14.90 6.68
CA ILE A 373 27.05 15.83 5.56
C ILE A 373 25.76 16.64 5.75
N ILE A 374 24.69 16.00 6.22
CA ILE A 374 23.43 16.68 6.55
C ILE A 374 23.64 17.73 7.65
N SER A 375 24.46 17.44 8.67
CA SER A 375 24.82 18.41 9.71
C SER A 375 25.48 19.65 9.12
N ASP A 376 26.44 19.46 8.21
CA ASP A 376 27.15 20.57 7.57
C ASP A 376 26.20 21.37 6.66
N LEU A 377 25.32 20.71 5.91
CA LEU A 377 24.28 21.38 5.12
C LEU A 377 23.31 22.17 6.00
N ASN A 378 22.90 21.62 7.14
CA ASN A 378 22.03 22.31 8.08
C ASN A 378 22.70 23.58 8.66
N LYS A 379 23.98 23.51 9.02
CA LYS A 379 24.75 24.69 9.47
C LYS A 379 24.86 25.75 8.37
N ALA A 380 25.06 25.35 7.12
CA ALA A 380 25.26 26.27 6.00
C ALA A 380 23.96 26.91 5.48
N TYR A 381 22.86 26.17 5.51
CA TYR A 381 21.61 26.54 4.82
C TYR A 381 20.34 26.51 5.70
N GLY A 382 20.41 26.17 6.98
CA GLY A 382 19.24 26.03 7.86
C GLY A 382 18.35 27.28 8.01
N GLU A 383 18.90 28.48 7.69
CA GLU A 383 18.12 29.72 7.60
C GLU A 383 17.18 29.73 6.38
N TYR A 384 17.52 29.02 5.30
CA TYR A 384 16.84 29.04 4.00
C TYR A 384 16.05 27.79 3.72
N VAL A 385 16.55 26.64 4.18
CA VAL A 385 15.97 25.30 3.96
C VAL A 385 15.84 24.62 5.32
N GLN A 386 14.65 24.10 5.61
CA GLN A 386 14.43 23.27 6.79
C GLN A 386 14.76 21.81 6.45
N ILE A 387 15.68 21.19 7.17
CA ILE A 387 16.00 19.78 7.02
C ILE A 387 15.25 19.00 8.09
N VAL A 388 14.58 17.91 7.69
CA VAL A 388 13.89 16.99 8.59
C VAL A 388 14.34 15.58 8.28
N THR A 389 14.91 14.90 9.26
CA THR A 389 15.29 13.50 9.15
C THR A 389 14.22 12.61 9.76
N ILE A 390 13.74 11.65 8.99
CA ILE A 390 12.74 10.66 9.40
C ILE A 390 13.37 9.27 9.28
N TYR A 391 13.37 8.52 10.36
CA TYR A 391 13.92 7.18 10.36
C TYR A 391 12.96 6.16 10.98
N LYS A 392 13.10 4.90 10.51
CA LYS A 392 12.29 3.79 11.03
C LYS A 392 12.73 3.43 12.42
N ASP A 393 11.79 3.43 13.36
CA ASP A 393 12.01 2.82 14.67
C ASP A 393 12.05 1.30 14.54
N GLN A 394 13.16 0.70 14.92
CA GLN A 394 13.37 -0.74 14.94
C GLN A 394 13.64 -1.27 16.37
N GLY A 395 13.34 -0.44 17.36
CA GLY A 395 13.36 -0.78 18.79
C GLY A 395 14.74 -0.94 19.41
N LYS A 396 15.79 -1.32 18.68
CA LYS A 396 17.15 -1.47 19.22
C LYS A 396 18.20 -1.17 18.17
N TYR A 397 18.99 -0.15 18.43
CA TYR A 397 20.17 0.19 17.64
C TYR A 397 21.46 -0.21 18.35
N SER A 398 22.56 -0.27 17.62
CA SER A 398 23.88 -0.36 18.25
C SER A 398 24.12 0.89 19.11
N LYS A 399 24.91 0.76 20.20
CA LYS A 399 25.27 1.92 21.04
C LYS A 399 25.90 3.06 20.23
N ALA A 400 26.66 2.72 19.20
CA ALA A 400 27.27 3.71 18.30
C ALA A 400 26.23 4.44 17.45
N THR A 401 25.28 3.70 16.86
CA THR A 401 24.18 4.27 16.09
C THR A 401 23.30 5.16 16.95
N GLN A 402 22.88 4.67 18.13
CA GLN A 402 22.07 5.44 19.07
C GLN A 402 22.72 6.76 19.43
N LYS A 403 24.02 6.74 19.76
CA LYS A 403 24.75 7.97 20.08
C LYS A 403 24.72 8.98 18.93
N ILE A 404 24.87 8.54 17.68
CA ILE A 404 24.82 9.43 16.51
C ILE A 404 23.41 10.00 16.31
N LEU A 405 22.34 9.19 16.52
CA LEU A 405 20.97 9.66 16.44
C LEU A 405 20.64 10.69 17.52
N ASP A 406 21.16 10.48 18.74
CA ASP A 406 20.98 11.41 19.87
C ASP A 406 21.74 12.73 19.66
N GLU A 407 22.78 12.75 18.82
CA GLU A 407 23.58 13.94 18.48
C GLU A 407 23.00 14.75 17.30
N ILE A 408 21.83 14.36 16.74
CA ILE A 408 21.17 15.12 15.67
C ILE A 408 20.67 16.48 16.23
N GLU A 409 21.25 17.58 15.72
CA GLU A 409 20.92 18.96 16.17
C GLU A 409 19.74 19.59 15.41
N TRP A 410 19.25 18.97 14.34
CA TRP A 410 18.10 19.43 13.55
C TRP A 410 16.87 18.59 13.83
N THR A 411 15.71 18.96 13.23
CA THR A 411 14.46 18.24 13.44
C THR A 411 14.56 16.80 12.95
N SER A 412 14.28 15.84 13.84
CA SER A 412 14.24 14.42 13.50
C SER A 412 13.07 13.71 14.17
N PHE A 413 12.57 12.65 13.51
CA PHE A 413 11.47 11.82 14.01
C PHE A 413 11.82 10.34 13.85
N SER A 414 11.65 9.58 14.91
CA SER A 414 11.64 8.13 14.90
C SER A 414 10.21 7.66 14.69
N LEU A 415 9.94 6.92 13.63
CA LEU A 415 8.59 6.49 13.27
C LEU A 415 8.54 4.99 13.05
N GLU A 416 7.44 4.37 13.42
CA GLU A 416 7.20 2.95 13.18
C GLU A 416 7.40 2.60 11.70
N PRO A 417 7.90 1.38 11.38
CA PRO A 417 8.24 0.97 10.02
C PRO A 417 7.09 1.04 9.01
N ASP A 418 5.85 0.93 9.48
CA ASP A 418 4.61 0.96 8.68
C ASP A 418 3.91 2.34 8.68
N HIS A 419 4.53 3.37 9.26
CA HIS A 419 3.98 4.71 9.27
C HIS A 419 3.69 5.18 7.82
N SER A 420 2.49 5.73 7.60
CA SER A 420 1.97 6.10 6.28
C SER A 420 2.85 7.05 5.48
N ILE A 421 3.72 7.83 6.13
CA ILE A 421 4.64 8.77 5.47
C ILE A 421 5.60 8.04 4.52
N PHE A 422 6.10 6.85 4.89
CA PHE A 422 7.01 6.09 4.03
C PHE A 422 6.33 5.66 2.73
N LYS A 423 5.05 5.28 2.81
CA LYS A 423 4.21 4.93 1.68
C LYS A 423 3.84 6.15 0.85
N ASN A 424 3.34 7.22 1.51
CA ASN A 424 2.88 8.43 0.84
C ASN A 424 4.00 9.13 0.06
N TYR A 425 5.23 9.06 0.56
CA TYR A 425 6.42 9.58 -0.11
C TYR A 425 7.19 8.52 -0.90
N GLN A 426 6.58 7.33 -1.13
CA GLN A 426 7.08 6.25 -1.99
C GLN A 426 8.52 5.83 -1.67
N VAL A 427 8.85 5.73 -0.38
CA VAL A 427 10.19 5.39 0.12
C VAL A 427 10.48 3.92 -0.11
N ALA A 428 10.94 3.56 -1.32
CA ALA A 428 11.29 2.18 -1.69
C ALA A 428 12.70 1.78 -1.23
N LYS A 429 13.61 2.74 -1.14
CA LYS A 429 15.01 2.56 -0.71
C LYS A 429 15.39 3.64 0.27
N PHE A 430 16.29 3.33 1.19
CA PHE A 430 16.98 4.28 2.05
C PHE A 430 18.46 4.45 1.58
N SER A 431 19.04 5.63 1.58
CA SER A 431 18.37 6.90 1.91
C SER A 431 17.45 7.34 0.78
N HIS A 432 16.37 8.04 1.13
CA HIS A 432 15.47 8.67 0.17
C HIS A 432 15.29 10.15 0.55
N TYR A 433 15.12 11.00 -0.46
CA TYR A 433 15.06 12.44 -0.25
C TYR A 433 13.94 13.06 -1.04
N VAL A 434 13.27 14.06 -0.46
CA VAL A 434 12.22 14.83 -1.13
C VAL A 434 12.42 16.31 -0.81
N LEU A 435 12.41 17.16 -1.83
CA LEU A 435 12.43 18.60 -1.67
C LEU A 435 11.05 19.17 -1.94
N ILE A 436 10.55 19.96 -0.98
CA ILE A 436 9.24 20.61 -1.00
C ILE A 436 9.47 22.12 -0.92
N ASP A 437 8.71 22.91 -1.65
CA ASP A 437 8.80 24.36 -1.58
C ASP A 437 8.12 24.95 -0.34
N ALA A 438 8.31 26.26 -0.12
CA ALA A 438 7.75 26.98 1.01
C ALA A 438 6.21 26.99 1.07
N ALA A 439 5.54 26.70 -0.04
CA ALA A 439 4.07 26.63 -0.15
C ALA A 439 3.52 25.21 0.00
N GLY A 440 4.40 24.21 0.11
CA GLY A 440 4.02 22.81 0.28
C GLY A 440 3.86 22.03 -1.02
N TYR A 441 4.54 22.43 -2.11
CA TYR A 441 4.55 21.72 -3.38
C TYR A 441 5.87 20.98 -3.58
N ILE A 442 5.83 19.82 -4.21
CA ILE A 442 7.00 19.03 -4.56
C ILE A 442 7.89 19.81 -5.54
N VAL A 443 9.15 20.01 -5.18
CA VAL A 443 10.19 20.52 -6.08
C VAL A 443 10.89 19.37 -6.80
N SER A 444 11.23 18.31 -6.05
CA SER A 444 11.77 17.06 -6.61
C SER A 444 11.53 15.87 -5.69
N SER A 445 11.20 14.71 -6.28
CA SER A 445 11.07 13.42 -5.60
C SER A 445 11.42 12.30 -6.60
N PRO A 446 12.51 11.54 -6.38
CA PRO A 446 13.53 11.80 -5.36
C PRO A 446 14.27 13.11 -5.61
N ALA A 447 14.67 13.78 -4.54
CA ALA A 447 15.56 14.92 -4.58
C ALA A 447 17.03 14.46 -4.67
N PRO A 448 17.96 15.33 -5.13
CA PRO A 448 19.39 15.01 -5.11
C PRO A 448 19.88 14.63 -3.70
N SER A 449 20.76 13.64 -3.65
CA SER A 449 21.43 13.16 -2.44
C SER A 449 22.40 14.22 -1.89
N PRO A 450 22.69 14.25 -0.58
CA PRO A 450 23.79 15.03 -0.03
C PRO A 450 25.15 14.49 -0.48
N THR A 451 25.26 13.20 -0.76
CA THR A 451 26.47 12.53 -1.22
C THR A 451 26.50 12.44 -2.74
N PRO A 452 27.65 12.74 -3.42
CA PRO A 452 27.76 12.56 -4.86
C PRO A 452 27.51 11.11 -5.26
N ASP A 453 26.57 10.89 -6.17
CA ASP A 453 26.24 9.55 -6.71
C ASP A 453 26.87 9.28 -8.10
N GLY A 454 27.67 10.22 -8.60
CA GLY A 454 28.35 10.17 -9.89
C GLY A 454 27.47 10.52 -11.10
N GLU A 455 26.16 10.67 -10.92
CA GLU A 455 25.22 11.00 -12.02
C GLU A 455 24.60 12.40 -11.90
N TYR A 456 24.43 12.90 -10.69
CA TYR A 456 23.73 14.17 -10.43
C TYR A 456 24.55 15.10 -9.54
N ASP A 457 24.28 16.39 -9.67
CA ASP A 457 24.73 17.38 -8.71
C ASP A 457 24.13 17.06 -7.32
N THR A 458 24.90 17.28 -6.27
CA THR A 458 24.42 17.12 -4.90
C THR A 458 23.37 18.17 -4.55
N ILE A 459 22.60 17.91 -3.48
CA ILE A 459 21.59 18.85 -2.97
C ILE A 459 22.20 20.19 -2.54
N ASP A 460 23.48 20.24 -2.17
CA ASP A 460 24.22 21.44 -1.80
C ASP A 460 24.12 22.53 -2.87
N ARG A 461 24.29 22.17 -4.15
CA ARG A 461 24.11 23.10 -5.27
C ARG A 461 22.70 23.69 -5.32
N THR A 462 21.69 22.86 -5.09
CA THR A 462 20.29 23.32 -5.06
C THR A 462 20.09 24.29 -3.91
N PHE A 463 20.57 23.99 -2.71
CA PHE A 463 20.47 24.86 -1.54
C PHE A 463 21.19 26.19 -1.74
N TYR A 464 22.34 26.17 -2.40
CA TYR A 464 23.06 27.39 -2.76
C TYR A 464 22.23 28.31 -3.66
N TYR A 465 21.56 27.78 -4.68
CA TYR A 465 20.67 28.60 -5.54
C TYR A 465 19.43 29.10 -4.80
N LEU A 466 18.85 28.28 -3.94
CA LEU A 466 17.72 28.70 -3.10
C LEU A 466 18.11 29.86 -2.17
N LYS A 467 19.28 29.77 -1.54
CA LYS A 467 19.84 30.86 -0.73
C LYS A 467 20.00 32.14 -1.55
N GLN A 468 20.61 32.05 -2.73
CA GLN A 468 20.80 33.23 -3.60
C GLN A 468 19.44 33.86 -3.99
N ALA A 469 18.43 33.05 -4.32
CA ALA A 469 17.12 33.58 -4.69
C ALA A 469 16.44 34.31 -3.53
N VAL A 470 16.53 33.79 -2.30
CA VAL A 470 15.97 34.42 -1.10
C VAL A 470 16.72 35.73 -0.77
N ASP A 471 18.05 35.72 -0.86
CA ASP A 471 18.88 36.92 -0.59
C ASP A 471 18.62 38.03 -1.61
N GLN A 472 18.41 37.69 -2.88
CA GLN A 472 18.02 38.66 -3.92
C GLN A 472 16.64 39.26 -3.65
N GLN A 473 15.66 38.47 -3.21
CA GLN A 473 14.33 38.96 -2.86
C GLN A 473 14.37 39.91 -1.66
N LYS A 474 15.17 39.61 -0.62
CA LYS A 474 15.36 40.45 0.54
C LYS A 474 15.98 41.82 0.14
N ASN A 475 16.97 41.80 -0.75
CA ASN A 475 17.67 42.97 -1.25
C ASN A 475 16.77 43.84 -2.15
N SER A 476 15.94 43.24 -2.99
CA SER A 476 14.97 43.96 -3.86
C SER A 476 13.84 44.60 -3.05
N GLY A 477 13.38 43.93 -1.98
CA GLY A 477 12.40 44.51 -1.06
C GLY A 477 12.90 45.71 -0.29
N ASN A 478 14.20 45.79 0.04
CA ASN A 478 14.82 46.93 0.71
C ASN A 478 15.06 48.13 -0.22
N GLN A 479 15.30 47.92 -1.53
CA GLN A 479 15.42 49.04 -2.47
C GLN A 479 14.09 49.79 -2.70
N GLY A 480 12.94 49.07 -2.65
CA GLY A 480 11.62 49.70 -2.81
C GLY A 480 11.16 50.57 -1.64
N VAL A 481 11.86 50.56 -0.52
CA VAL A 481 11.56 51.41 0.66
C VAL A 481 12.34 52.71 0.62
N TYR A 482 13.49 52.77 -0.06
CA TYR A 482 14.31 53.98 -0.18
C TYR A 482 13.85 54.93 -1.29
N ASP A 483 13.11 54.44 -2.30
CA ASP A 483 12.63 55.25 -3.44
C ASP A 483 11.29 55.97 -3.20
N ARG A 484 10.67 55.88 -2.04
CA ARG A 484 9.42 56.60 -1.69
C ARG A 484 9.58 57.84 -0.83
N ASN A 485 10.81 58.30 -0.57
CA ASN A 485 11.10 59.45 0.23
C ASN A 485 11.92 60.52 -0.53
N HIS A 486 11.68 60.70 -1.83
CA HIS A 486 12.15 61.84 -2.59
C HIS A 486 11.00 62.49 -3.36
#